data_16da426b157662ca2c68201d0095cc7d
#
_entry.id   16da426b157662ca2c68201d0095cc7d
#
_cell.length_a   1.000
_cell.length_b   1.000
_cell.length_c   1.000
_cell.angle_alpha   90.00
_cell.angle_beta   90.00
_cell.angle_gamma   90.00
#
_symmetry.space_group_name_H-M   'P 1'
#
loop_
_entity.id
_entity.type
_entity.pdbx_description
1 polymer ?
#
loop_
_entity_poly.entity_id
_entity_poly.type
_entity_poly.pdbx_seq_one_letter_code
_entity_poly.pdbx_strand_id
1 'polypeptide(L)'
;MAKITISRIFEVSLIATSKAYGELQPFIDYVNSLADNTIRILRNGITLGDNINCEIINQKLTPGTALTFAVKARPVGIIVLQSDSPVTSFVWAAAEGNQVSATITSTWPTSFNVKMCVFYS
;
A
#
# COMPACT_ATOMS: atom_id res chain seq x y z
N MET A 1 13.87 -10.52 -3.42
CA MET A 1 12.77 -10.96 -2.55
C MET A 1 12.87 -12.47 -2.32
N ALA A 2 12.77 -12.91 -1.08
CA ALA A 2 12.77 -14.34 -0.77
C ALA A 2 11.52 -15.00 -1.35
N LYS A 3 11.70 -16.20 -1.89
CA LYS A 3 10.57 -17.02 -2.35
C LYS A 3 10.04 -17.84 -1.19
N ILE A 4 8.74 -17.76 -0.96
CA ILE A 4 8.05 -18.61 0.01
C ILE A 4 7.43 -19.76 -0.77
N THR A 5 7.82 -20.97 -0.42
CA THR A 5 7.25 -22.17 -1.02
C THR A 5 6.63 -23.02 0.09
N ILE A 6 5.35 -23.32 -0.04
CA ILE A 6 4.62 -24.19 0.88
C ILE A 6 3.98 -25.27 0.03
N SER A 7 4.20 -26.54 0.42
CA SER A 7 3.49 -27.67 -0.16
C SER A 7 2.02 -27.62 0.24
N ARG A 8 1.15 -28.17 -0.59
CA ARG A 8 -0.28 -28.28 -0.24
C ARG A 8 -0.42 -29.05 1.06
N ILE A 9 -1.34 -28.59 1.90
CA ILE A 9 -1.58 -29.18 3.23
C ILE A 9 -2.03 -30.64 3.11
N PHE A 10 -2.85 -30.93 2.10
CA PHE A 10 -3.32 -32.27 1.82
C PHE A 10 -2.82 -32.74 0.48
N GLU A 11 -2.24 -33.95 0.44
CA GLU A 11 -1.87 -34.62 -0.79
C GLU A 11 -3.05 -35.46 -1.29
N VAL A 12 -3.53 -35.15 -2.47
CA VAL A 12 -4.69 -35.82 -3.09
C VAL A 12 -4.42 -37.32 -3.25
N SER A 13 -3.18 -37.71 -3.58
CA SER A 13 -2.81 -39.11 -3.77
C SER A 13 -2.97 -39.95 -2.51
N LEU A 14 -2.74 -39.38 -1.33
CA LEU A 14 -2.93 -40.09 -0.05
C LEU A 14 -4.40 -40.25 0.32
N ILE A 15 -5.22 -39.27 -0.05
CA ILE A 15 -6.63 -39.24 0.31
C ILE A 15 -7.49 -39.95 -0.72
N ALA A 16 -7.06 -39.99 -1.99
CA ALA A 16 -7.82 -40.61 -3.09
C ALA A 16 -8.09 -42.11 -2.89
N THR A 17 -7.32 -42.80 -2.05
CA THR A 17 -7.56 -44.18 -1.69
C THR A 17 -8.62 -44.33 -0.59
N SER A 18 -9.03 -43.25 0.04
CA SER A 18 -10.04 -43.25 1.10
C SER A 18 -11.46 -43.25 0.52
N LYS A 19 -12.36 -44.03 1.12
CA LYS A 19 -13.80 -43.99 0.76
C LYS A 19 -14.43 -42.63 1.05
N ALA A 20 -13.86 -41.85 1.98
CA ALA A 20 -14.33 -40.52 2.37
C ALA A 20 -13.80 -39.40 1.46
N TYR A 21 -12.97 -39.72 0.46
CA TYR A 21 -12.35 -38.71 -0.40
C TYR A 21 -13.37 -37.77 -1.04
N GLY A 22 -14.44 -38.33 -1.62
CA GLY A 22 -15.49 -37.52 -2.26
C GLY A 22 -16.21 -36.57 -1.29
N GLU A 23 -16.37 -36.98 -0.05
CA GLU A 23 -17.01 -36.15 0.99
C GLU A 23 -16.06 -35.06 1.51
N LEU A 24 -14.77 -35.34 1.53
CA LEU A 24 -13.74 -34.40 1.97
C LEU A 24 -13.25 -33.45 0.88
N GLN A 25 -13.57 -33.73 -0.38
CA GLN A 25 -13.08 -32.95 -1.51
C GLN A 25 -13.34 -31.44 -1.38
N PRO A 26 -14.56 -30.96 -1.05
CA PRO A 26 -14.80 -29.52 -0.88
C PRO A 26 -13.95 -28.89 0.21
N PHE A 27 -13.73 -29.61 1.33
CA PHE A 27 -12.89 -29.14 2.43
C PHE A 27 -11.44 -29.04 2.01
N ILE A 28 -10.92 -30.05 1.32
CA ILE A 28 -9.55 -30.09 0.82
C ILE A 28 -9.31 -28.94 -0.16
N ASP A 29 -10.22 -28.72 -1.09
CA ASP A 29 -10.13 -27.63 -2.06
C ASP A 29 -10.13 -26.27 -1.39
N TYR A 30 -10.97 -26.08 -0.36
CA TYR A 30 -11.01 -24.85 0.42
C TYR A 30 -9.68 -24.58 1.13
N VAL A 31 -9.14 -25.56 1.84
CA VAL A 31 -7.85 -25.42 2.57
C VAL A 31 -6.71 -25.16 1.61
N ASN A 32 -6.64 -25.84 0.47
CA ASN A 32 -5.63 -25.62 -0.54
C ASN A 32 -5.75 -24.21 -1.15
N SER A 33 -6.96 -23.73 -1.38
CA SER A 33 -7.20 -22.36 -1.88
C SER A 33 -6.74 -21.30 -0.89
N LEU A 34 -6.97 -21.49 0.40
CA LEU A 34 -6.48 -20.59 1.45
C LEU A 34 -4.94 -20.56 1.46
N ALA A 35 -4.28 -21.72 1.38
CA ALA A 35 -2.83 -21.80 1.33
C ALA A 35 -2.26 -21.09 0.09
N ASP A 36 -2.84 -21.35 -1.09
CA ASP A 36 -2.41 -20.73 -2.34
C ASP A 36 -2.60 -19.21 -2.31
N ASN A 37 -3.70 -18.70 -1.77
CA ASN A 37 -3.97 -17.27 -1.63
C ASN A 37 -2.97 -16.61 -0.67
N THR A 38 -2.67 -17.25 0.46
CA THR A 38 -1.69 -16.75 1.43
C THR A 38 -0.30 -16.65 0.81
N ILE A 39 0.14 -17.69 0.07
CA ILE A 39 1.40 -17.69 -0.64
C ILE A 39 1.47 -16.56 -1.67
N ARG A 40 0.39 -16.37 -2.42
CA ARG A 40 0.32 -15.32 -3.45
C ARG A 40 0.50 -13.93 -2.84
N ILE A 41 -0.19 -13.65 -1.73
CA ILE A 41 -0.09 -12.37 -1.02
C ILE A 41 1.33 -12.15 -0.52
N LEU A 42 1.94 -13.16 0.11
CA LEU A 42 3.30 -13.07 0.64
C LEU A 42 4.35 -12.91 -0.47
N ARG A 43 4.16 -13.58 -1.62
CA ARG A 43 5.07 -13.44 -2.77
C ARG A 43 5.02 -12.07 -3.41
N ASN A 44 3.84 -11.48 -3.49
CA ASN A 44 3.67 -10.14 -4.04
C ASN A 44 4.20 -9.04 -3.11
N GLY A 45 4.51 -9.42 -1.89
CA GLY A 45 4.94 -8.51 -0.85
C GLY A 45 3.77 -7.77 -0.21
N ILE A 46 4.07 -7.16 0.90
CA ILE A 46 3.10 -6.35 1.63
C ILE A 46 3.49 -4.90 1.40
N THR A 47 2.63 -4.15 0.73
CA THR A 47 2.87 -2.75 0.46
C THR A 47 2.49 -1.88 1.66
N LEU A 48 3.00 -0.66 1.70
CA LEU A 48 2.63 0.30 2.73
C LEU A 48 1.12 0.58 2.73
N GLY A 49 0.52 0.67 1.55
CA GLY A 49 -0.91 0.90 1.40
C GLY A 49 -1.80 -0.26 1.86
N ASP A 50 -1.27 -1.48 1.91
CA ASP A 50 -2.02 -2.66 2.37
C ASP A 50 -2.03 -2.81 3.89
N ASN A 51 -0.99 -2.31 4.56
CA ASN A 51 -0.82 -2.49 6.00
C ASN A 51 -1.15 -1.26 6.82
N ILE A 52 -0.96 -0.09 6.24
CA ILE A 52 -1.17 1.19 6.89
C ILE A 52 -2.21 1.93 6.08
N ASN A 53 -3.15 2.55 6.75
CA ASN A 53 -4.16 3.35 6.07
C ASN A 53 -3.52 4.63 5.52
N CYS A 54 -2.96 4.52 4.32
CA CYS A 54 -2.25 5.60 3.66
C CYS A 54 -2.36 5.52 2.14
N GLU A 55 -1.97 6.59 1.47
CA GLU A 55 -1.76 6.59 0.02
C GLU A 55 -0.46 7.34 -0.34
N ILE A 56 0.12 6.97 -1.47
CA ILE A 56 1.30 7.64 -2.01
C ILE A 56 0.84 8.54 -3.15
N ILE A 57 1.16 9.82 -3.03
CA ILE A 57 0.73 10.87 -3.97
C ILE A 57 1.97 11.54 -4.56
N ASN A 58 1.94 11.75 -5.88
CA ASN A 58 2.87 12.61 -6.58
C ASN A 58 2.20 13.94 -6.90
N GLN A 59 2.78 15.03 -6.44
CA GLN A 59 2.29 16.38 -6.73
C GLN A 59 3.44 17.28 -7.16
N LYS A 60 3.13 18.18 -8.09
CA LYS A 60 4.05 19.23 -8.52
C LYS A 60 3.83 20.45 -7.64
N LEU A 61 4.80 20.78 -6.83
CA LEU A 61 4.74 21.89 -5.89
C LEU A 61 5.65 23.04 -6.33
N THR A 62 5.18 24.26 -6.11
CA THR A 62 5.97 25.48 -6.31
C THR A 62 6.45 25.98 -4.96
N PRO A 63 7.76 26.20 -4.76
CA PRO A 63 8.27 26.71 -3.50
C PRO A 63 7.61 28.01 -3.09
N GLY A 64 7.19 28.10 -1.82
CA GLY A 64 6.53 29.29 -1.27
C GLY A 64 5.06 29.44 -1.60
N THR A 65 4.48 28.58 -2.43
CA THR A 65 3.07 28.62 -2.82
C THR A 65 2.34 27.40 -2.28
N ALA A 66 1.23 27.61 -1.58
CA ALA A 66 0.40 26.51 -1.10
C ALA A 66 -0.35 25.84 -2.26
N LEU A 67 -0.32 24.53 -2.30
CA LEU A 67 -1.11 23.73 -3.24
C LEU A 67 -2.15 22.93 -2.45
N THR A 68 -3.41 23.00 -2.91
CA THR A 68 -4.49 22.20 -2.35
C THR A 68 -4.80 21.04 -3.28
N PHE A 69 -4.83 19.84 -2.76
CA PHE A 69 -5.12 18.63 -3.52
C PHE A 69 -6.03 17.68 -2.74
N ALA A 70 -6.77 16.85 -3.49
CA ALA A 70 -7.69 15.90 -2.91
C ALA A 70 -6.96 14.64 -2.41
N VAL A 71 -7.47 14.07 -1.32
CA VAL A 71 -7.02 12.82 -0.72
C VAL A 71 -8.22 11.90 -0.46
N LYS A 72 -7.97 10.62 -0.19
CA LYS A 72 -9.04 9.62 -0.02
C LYS A 72 -9.92 9.86 1.20
N ALA A 73 -9.31 10.31 2.29
CA ALA A 73 -9.98 10.44 3.58
C ALA A 73 -9.31 11.57 4.37
N ARG A 74 -9.76 11.76 5.60
CA ARG A 74 -9.20 12.80 6.47
C ARG A 74 -7.74 12.50 6.80
N PRO A 75 -6.80 13.37 6.43
CA PRO A 75 -5.39 13.16 6.69
C PRO A 75 -5.04 13.40 8.17
N VAL A 76 -4.11 12.60 8.69
CA VAL A 76 -3.57 12.75 10.04
C VAL A 76 -2.06 12.99 10.04
N GLY A 77 -1.39 12.70 8.93
CA GLY A 77 0.04 12.94 8.79
C GLY A 77 0.49 12.84 7.35
N ILE A 78 1.56 13.52 7.00
CA ILE A 78 2.18 13.48 5.68
C ILE A 78 3.69 13.39 5.85
N ILE A 79 4.31 12.48 5.10
CA ILE A 79 5.76 12.35 5.02
C ILE A 79 6.19 12.54 3.58
N VAL A 80 7.20 13.37 3.35
CA VAL A 80 7.83 13.51 2.04
C VAL A 80 8.79 12.33 1.84
N LEU A 81 8.53 11.53 0.81
CA LEU A 81 9.32 10.36 0.48
C LEU A 81 10.45 10.67 -0.48
N GLN A 82 10.17 11.51 -1.48
CA GLN A 82 11.12 11.86 -2.53
C GLN A 82 10.76 13.22 -3.13
N SER A 83 11.76 13.97 -3.51
CA SER A 83 11.60 15.21 -4.26
C SER A 83 12.68 15.31 -5.35
N ASP A 84 12.33 15.95 -6.47
CA ASP A 84 13.26 16.16 -7.56
C ASP A 84 14.28 17.27 -7.26
N SER A 85 14.01 18.10 -6.26
CA SER A 85 14.90 19.17 -5.79
C SER A 85 14.94 19.22 -4.28
N PRO A 86 15.97 19.83 -3.67
CA PRO A 86 16.08 19.91 -2.22
C PRO A 86 14.88 20.61 -1.58
N VAL A 87 14.33 20.02 -0.52
CA VAL A 87 13.27 20.60 0.30
C VAL A 87 13.83 20.93 1.68
N THR A 88 13.79 22.20 2.05
CA THR A 88 14.30 22.66 3.35
C THR A 88 13.24 22.61 4.43
N SER A 89 11.97 22.84 4.07
CA SER A 89 10.84 22.64 4.97
C SER A 89 9.59 22.23 4.22
N PHE A 90 8.71 21.52 4.92
CA PHE A 90 7.42 21.10 4.43
C PHE A 90 6.37 21.35 5.50
N VAL A 91 5.33 22.12 5.14
CA VAL A 91 4.21 22.45 6.03
C VAL A 91 2.93 22.05 5.35
N TRP A 92 2.03 21.42 6.09
CA TRP A 92 0.73 21.04 5.57
C TRP A 92 -0.39 21.30 6.57
N ALA A 93 -1.59 21.46 6.05
CA ALA A 93 -2.80 21.58 6.86
C ALA A 93 -3.95 20.86 6.16
N ALA A 94 -4.87 20.31 6.95
CA ALA A 94 -6.11 19.75 6.40
C ALA A 94 -6.99 20.92 5.93
N ALA A 95 -7.52 20.80 4.70
CA ALA A 95 -8.48 21.72 4.13
C ALA A 95 -9.89 21.14 4.23
N GLU A 96 -10.90 21.92 3.84
CA GLU A 96 -12.29 21.45 3.84
C GLU A 96 -12.48 20.23 2.94
N GLY A 97 -13.33 19.32 3.40
CA GLY A 97 -13.51 18.04 2.76
C GLY A 97 -12.25 17.17 2.93
N ASN A 98 -12.07 16.22 2.02
CA ASN A 98 -10.88 15.37 2.02
C ASN A 98 -9.80 16.03 1.15
N GLN A 99 -9.26 17.15 1.62
CA GLN A 99 -8.23 17.91 0.93
C GLN A 99 -7.08 18.28 1.86
N VAL A 100 -5.92 18.50 1.27
CA VAL A 100 -4.70 18.92 1.96
C VAL A 100 -4.16 20.16 1.27
N SER A 101 -3.78 21.15 2.07
CA SER A 101 -3.00 22.30 1.62
C SER A 101 -1.56 22.12 2.07
N ALA A 102 -0.63 22.04 1.13
CA ALA A 102 0.79 21.81 1.40
C ALA A 102 1.65 22.92 0.81
N THR A 103 2.66 23.31 1.55
CA THR A 103 3.64 24.33 1.14
C THR A 103 5.04 23.80 1.40
N ILE A 104 5.92 23.94 0.42
CA ILE A 104 7.33 23.59 0.56
C ILE A 104 8.20 24.82 0.52
N THR A 105 9.34 24.76 1.17
CA THR A 105 10.42 25.73 1.05
C THR A 105 11.62 25.02 0.40
N SER A 106 12.20 25.65 -0.62
CA SER A 106 13.34 25.10 -1.35
C SER A 106 14.23 26.25 -1.84
N THR A 107 15.50 25.93 -2.04
CA THR A 107 16.44 26.83 -2.73
C THR A 107 16.19 26.86 -4.24
N TRP A 108 15.42 25.90 -4.77
CA TRP A 108 15.08 25.81 -6.18
C TRP A 108 13.90 26.74 -6.51
N PRO A 109 14.01 27.61 -7.53
CA PRO A 109 13.00 28.64 -7.79
C PRO A 109 11.78 28.14 -8.56
N THR A 110 11.87 26.99 -9.22
CA THR A 110 10.79 26.46 -10.08
C THR A 110 10.07 25.30 -9.45
N SER A 111 8.87 25.00 -9.98
CA SER A 111 8.09 23.83 -9.53
C SER A 111 8.80 22.52 -9.80
N PHE A 112 8.66 21.57 -8.91
CA PHE A 112 9.18 20.22 -9.05
C PHE A 112 8.27 19.19 -8.42
N ASN A 113 8.42 17.93 -8.81
CA ASN A 113 7.61 16.85 -8.30
C ASN A 113 8.05 16.42 -6.91
N VAL A 114 7.07 16.21 -6.04
CA VAL A 114 7.27 15.70 -4.68
C VAL A 114 6.39 14.48 -4.49
N LYS A 115 7.00 13.37 -4.07
CA LYS A 115 6.29 12.16 -3.70
C LYS A 115 6.06 12.16 -2.20
N MET A 116 4.82 12.02 -1.79
CA MET A 116 4.40 12.09 -0.40
C MET A 116 3.61 10.84 0.00
N CYS A 117 3.70 10.46 1.26
CA CYS A 117 2.83 9.47 1.86
C CYS A 117 1.86 10.17 2.81
N VAL A 118 0.57 10.05 2.52
CA VAL A 118 -0.50 10.65 3.33
C VAL A 118 -1.13 9.57 4.18
N PHE A 119 -1.13 9.75 5.50
CA PHE A 119 -1.71 8.82 6.46
C PHE A 119 -3.11 9.29 6.86
N TYR A 120 -4.02 8.33 7.01
CA TYR A 120 -5.42 8.56 7.37
C TYR A 120 -5.75 7.99 8.75
N SER A 121 -6.71 8.60 9.37
CA SER A 121 -7.29 8.08 10.62
C SER A 121 -8.29 6.96 10.39
#